data_6b6cb8ce4d83dd280a1cee1da4e7cca8
#
_entry.id   6b6cb8ce4d83dd280a1cee1da4e7cca8
#
_cell.length_a   1.000
_cell.length_b   1.000
_cell.length_c   1.000
_cell.angle_alpha   90.00
_cell.angle_beta   90.00
_cell.angle_gamma   90.00
#
_symmetry.space_group_name_H-M   'P 1'
#
loop_
_entity.id
_entity.type
_entity.pdbx_description
1 polymer ?
#
loop_
_entity_poly.entity_id
_entity_poly.type
_entity_poly.pdbx_seq_one_letter_code
_entity_poly.pdbx_strand_id
1 'polypeptide(L)'
;MITITFSLTNQNKFFVKIKKADVMKLEYKYQKEMTFIGYYTEIKMNEGYEKCPEFWDKEYGEKYSKLFTTMIPENDVERAILENNIGMYALCVDNGGEFQYWIAGEYKGGSVPDGFSLYSFPESEWALFSTKGPSLLPFRN
;
A
#
# COMPACT_ATOMS: atom_id res chain seq x y z
N MET A 1 11.23 8.43 -8.04
CA MET A 1 11.42 6.97 -8.22
C MET A 1 10.47 6.23 -7.32
N ILE A 2 9.80 5.23 -7.84
CA ILE A 2 8.88 4.40 -7.07
C ILE A 2 9.56 3.07 -6.78
N THR A 3 9.50 2.64 -5.54
CA THR A 3 10.02 1.34 -5.14
C THR A 3 8.86 0.40 -4.90
N ILE A 4 8.86 -0.73 -5.61
CA ILE A 4 7.86 -1.76 -5.45
C ILE A 4 8.54 -2.95 -4.79
N THR A 5 7.92 -3.47 -3.75
CA THR A 5 8.53 -4.47 -2.88
C THR A 5 7.68 -5.73 -2.85
N PHE A 6 8.31 -6.88 -2.96
CA PHE A 6 7.67 -8.18 -2.86
C PHE A 6 8.25 -8.99 -1.74
N SER A 7 7.38 -9.56 -0.92
CA SER A 7 7.79 -10.58 0.02
C SER A 7 7.94 -11.92 -0.72
N LEU A 8 9.04 -12.60 -0.49
CA LEU A 8 9.32 -13.89 -1.14
C LEU A 8 8.82 -15.08 -0.32
N THR A 9 8.09 -14.86 0.76
CA THR A 9 7.47 -15.95 1.51
C THR A 9 6.20 -16.40 0.82
N ASN A 10 5.88 -17.69 0.95
CA ASN A 10 4.69 -18.27 0.34
C ASN A 10 3.39 -17.89 1.03
N GLN A 11 3.44 -17.22 2.16
CA GLN A 11 2.26 -16.92 2.96
C GLN A 11 1.51 -15.68 2.48
N ASN A 12 2.23 -14.74 1.88
CA ASN A 12 1.66 -13.49 1.37
C ASN A 12 2.19 -13.27 -0.03
N LYS A 13 1.35 -13.55 -1.01
CA LYS A 13 1.74 -13.37 -2.41
C LYS A 13 1.30 -12.00 -2.89
N PHE A 14 2.24 -11.29 -3.46
CA PHE A 14 1.96 -10.04 -4.16
C PHE A 14 2.04 -10.26 -5.66
N PHE A 15 1.07 -9.75 -6.38
CA PHE A 15 1.11 -9.72 -7.83
C PHE A 15 1.25 -8.29 -8.29
N VAL A 16 2.40 -7.98 -8.83
CA VAL A 16 2.64 -6.71 -9.50
C VAL A 16 3.15 -7.02 -10.89
N LYS A 17 2.46 -6.50 -11.88
CA LYS A 17 2.90 -6.63 -13.25
C LYS A 17 3.72 -5.40 -13.60
N ILE A 18 5.03 -5.59 -13.71
CA ILE A 18 5.96 -4.52 -14.04
C ILE A 18 6.54 -4.79 -15.41
N LYS A 19 6.54 -3.77 -16.26
CA LYS A 19 7.25 -3.87 -17.53
C LYS A 19 8.74 -3.87 -17.22
N LYS A 20 9.46 -4.82 -17.80
CA LYS A 20 10.90 -4.94 -17.60
C LYS A 20 11.63 -3.63 -17.92
N ALA A 21 11.16 -2.90 -18.92
CA ALA A 21 11.75 -1.62 -19.32
C ALA A 21 11.60 -0.52 -18.28
N ASP A 22 10.63 -0.66 -17.36
CA ASP A 22 10.36 0.34 -16.33
C ASP A 22 11.16 0.08 -15.05
N VAL A 23 11.79 -1.09 -14.95
CA VAL A 23 12.59 -1.44 -13.78
C VAL A 23 13.97 -0.83 -13.90
N MET A 24 14.30 0.10 -13.03
CA MET A 24 15.60 0.75 -13.01
C MET A 24 16.60 0.01 -12.13
N LYS A 25 16.11 -0.67 -11.10
CA LYS A 25 16.96 -1.35 -10.13
C LYS A 25 16.22 -2.51 -9.51
N LEU A 26 16.92 -3.61 -9.29
CA LEU A 26 16.41 -4.77 -8.58
C LEU A 26 17.38 -5.08 -7.45
N GLU A 27 16.87 -5.16 -6.24
CA GLU A 27 17.64 -5.54 -5.05
C GLU A 27 16.91 -6.62 -4.29
N TYR A 28 17.68 -7.42 -3.57
CA TYR A 28 17.14 -8.37 -2.59
C TYR A 28 17.56 -7.89 -1.21
N LYS A 29 16.61 -7.81 -0.30
CA LYS A 29 16.86 -7.34 1.05
C LYS A 29 16.11 -8.18 2.06
N TYR A 30 16.80 -8.63 3.09
CA TYR A 30 16.19 -9.29 4.21
C TYR A 30 15.59 -8.24 5.14
N GLN A 31 14.33 -8.42 5.49
CA GLN A 31 13.61 -7.51 6.38
C GLN A 31 13.05 -8.26 7.56
N LYS A 32 13.14 -7.65 8.73
CA LYS A 32 12.43 -8.14 9.90
C LYS A 32 10.93 -7.94 9.72
N GLU A 33 10.15 -8.51 10.63
CA GLU A 33 8.71 -8.33 10.61
C GLU A 33 8.34 -6.85 10.49
N MET A 34 7.42 -6.54 9.58
CA MET A 34 6.91 -5.18 9.37
C MET A 34 5.42 -5.17 9.55
N THR A 35 4.92 -4.23 10.34
CA THR A 35 3.50 -4.04 10.56
C THR A 35 3.03 -2.74 9.94
N PHE A 36 1.94 -2.81 9.19
CA PHE A 36 1.32 -1.67 8.54
C PHE A 36 -0.05 -1.42 9.14
N ILE A 37 -0.44 -0.17 9.15
CA ILE A 37 -1.79 0.26 9.47
C ILE A 37 -2.41 0.91 8.24
N GLY A 38 -3.66 0.61 7.98
CA GLY A 38 -4.36 1.20 6.85
C GLY A 38 -5.76 0.67 6.70
N TYR A 39 -6.32 0.87 5.53
CA TYR A 39 -7.62 0.36 5.17
C TYR A 39 -7.57 -0.19 3.75
N TYR A 40 -8.46 -1.11 3.46
CA TYR A 40 -8.41 -1.83 2.20
C TYR A 40 -9.78 -2.03 1.59
N THR A 41 -9.76 -2.36 0.32
CA THR A 41 -10.92 -2.85 -0.41
C THR A 41 -10.53 -4.14 -1.13
N GLU A 42 -11.49 -4.98 -1.43
CA GLU A 42 -11.25 -6.18 -2.20
C GLU A 42 -11.53 -5.91 -3.68
N ILE A 43 -10.59 -6.31 -4.52
CA ILE A 43 -10.62 -6.04 -5.95
C ILE A 43 -10.39 -7.37 -6.69
N LYS A 44 -11.17 -7.60 -7.74
CA LYS A 44 -10.94 -8.74 -8.62
C LYS A 44 -9.69 -8.51 -9.44
N MET A 45 -8.96 -9.58 -9.72
CA MET A 45 -7.67 -9.49 -10.42
C MET A 45 -7.74 -8.73 -11.74
N ASN A 46 -8.84 -8.88 -12.49
CA ASN A 46 -9.00 -8.21 -13.78
C ASN A 46 -9.53 -6.76 -13.67
N GLU A 47 -9.85 -6.30 -12.47
CA GLU A 47 -10.40 -4.95 -12.25
C GLU A 47 -9.41 -3.99 -11.60
N GLY A 48 -8.22 -4.47 -11.23
CA GLY A 48 -7.24 -3.64 -10.50
C GLY A 48 -6.84 -2.39 -11.25
N TYR A 49 -6.72 -2.48 -12.55
CA TYR A 49 -6.36 -1.35 -13.41
C TYR A 49 -7.29 -0.14 -13.26
N GLU A 50 -8.59 -0.42 -13.10
CA GLU A 50 -9.62 0.60 -12.96
C GLU A 50 -9.88 0.97 -11.50
N LYS A 51 -9.96 -0.04 -10.64
CA LYS A 51 -10.39 0.12 -9.26
C LYS A 51 -9.32 0.69 -8.33
N CYS A 52 -8.06 0.40 -8.59
CA CYS A 52 -6.97 0.95 -7.74
C CYS A 52 -6.90 2.47 -7.79
N PRO A 53 -6.86 3.12 -8.97
CA PRO A 53 -6.88 4.58 -9.01
C PRO A 53 -8.14 5.18 -8.39
N GLU A 54 -9.29 4.56 -8.62
CA GLU A 54 -10.56 5.01 -8.06
C GLU A 54 -10.52 5.00 -6.53
N PHE A 55 -9.96 3.95 -5.94
CA PHE A 55 -9.82 3.84 -4.50
C PHE A 55 -8.94 4.95 -3.92
N TRP A 56 -7.81 5.23 -4.55
CA TRP A 56 -6.93 6.32 -4.15
C TRP A 56 -7.62 7.68 -4.26
N ASP A 57 -8.32 7.93 -5.34
CA ASP A 57 -8.94 9.21 -5.58
C ASP A 57 -10.10 9.46 -4.62
N LYS A 58 -11.01 8.52 -4.51
CA LYS A 58 -12.25 8.70 -3.74
C LYS A 58 -12.07 8.48 -2.25
N GLU A 59 -11.37 7.43 -1.88
CA GLU A 59 -11.28 7.01 -0.48
C GLU A 59 -10.06 7.58 0.24
N TYR A 60 -9.20 8.30 -0.47
CA TYR A 60 -8.03 8.93 0.14
C TYR A 60 -7.92 10.41 -0.25
N GLY A 61 -7.68 10.72 -1.50
CA GLY A 61 -7.44 12.10 -1.94
C GLY A 61 -8.63 13.02 -1.70
N GLU A 62 -9.82 12.62 -2.14
CA GLU A 62 -11.03 13.42 -1.96
C GLU A 62 -11.53 13.39 -0.52
N LYS A 63 -11.56 12.21 0.08
CA LYS A 63 -12.10 12.03 1.42
C LYS A 63 -11.35 12.81 2.48
N TYR A 64 -10.04 12.91 2.36
CA TYR A 64 -9.18 13.60 3.33
C TYR A 64 -8.54 14.86 2.77
N SER A 65 -9.14 15.47 1.76
CA SER A 65 -8.58 16.66 1.10
C SER A 65 -8.37 17.82 2.07
N LYS A 66 -9.29 18.02 2.99
CA LYS A 66 -9.15 19.08 4.00
C LYS A 66 -7.95 18.84 4.91
N LEU A 67 -7.77 17.60 5.35
CA LEU A 67 -6.63 17.21 6.18
C LEU A 67 -5.31 17.52 5.47
N PHE A 68 -5.20 17.14 4.20
CA PHE A 68 -3.97 17.34 3.44
C PHE A 68 -3.70 18.80 3.11
N THR A 69 -4.75 19.64 3.13
CA THR A 69 -4.60 21.07 2.94
C THR A 69 -4.15 21.76 4.24
N THR A 70 -4.79 21.42 5.35
CA THR A 70 -4.52 22.09 6.65
C THR A 70 -3.41 21.43 7.44
N MET A 71 -3.23 20.11 7.27
CA MET A 71 -2.34 19.27 8.09
C MET A 71 -2.68 19.30 9.58
N ILE A 72 -3.94 19.63 9.90
CA ILE A 72 -4.44 19.67 11.27
C ILE A 72 -5.50 18.59 11.43
N PRO A 73 -5.23 17.53 12.22
CA PRO A 73 -6.21 16.46 12.40
C PRO A 73 -7.35 16.90 13.30
N GLU A 74 -8.57 16.57 12.91
CA GLU A 74 -9.78 16.94 13.65
C GLU A 74 -10.41 15.75 14.40
N ASN A 75 -9.90 14.53 14.15
CA ASN A 75 -10.43 13.31 14.76
C ASN A 75 -9.34 12.23 14.82
N ASP A 76 -9.69 11.09 15.42
CA ASP A 76 -8.74 9.99 15.59
C ASP A 76 -8.29 9.36 14.27
N VAL A 77 -9.18 9.31 13.28
CA VAL A 77 -8.84 8.80 11.95
C VAL A 77 -7.77 9.67 11.30
N GLU A 78 -8.00 10.97 11.28
CA GLU A 78 -7.08 11.93 10.68
C GLU A 78 -5.74 11.96 11.41
N ARG A 79 -5.78 11.82 12.73
CA ARG A 79 -4.57 11.73 13.54
C ARG A 79 -3.76 10.49 13.17
N ALA A 80 -4.42 9.35 13.04
CA ALA A 80 -3.76 8.11 12.64
C ALA A 80 -3.12 8.21 11.25
N ILE A 81 -3.80 8.87 10.31
CA ILE A 81 -3.27 9.09 8.96
C ILE A 81 -1.95 9.86 9.02
N LEU A 82 -1.91 10.94 9.78
CA LEU A 82 -0.68 11.76 9.87
C LEU A 82 0.41 11.07 10.67
N GLU A 83 0.09 10.46 11.80
CA GLU A 83 1.09 9.83 12.68
C GLU A 83 1.76 8.61 12.04
N ASN A 84 1.02 7.85 11.25
CA ASN A 84 1.54 6.63 10.63
C ASN A 84 1.88 6.82 9.15
N ASN A 85 1.79 8.03 8.64
CA ASN A 85 2.04 8.33 7.22
C ASN A 85 1.22 7.42 6.30
N ILE A 86 -0.06 7.23 6.61
CA ILE A 86 -0.95 6.42 5.78
C ILE A 86 -1.10 7.08 4.42
N GLY A 87 -0.80 6.34 3.37
CA GLY A 87 -0.71 6.84 2.01
C GLY A 87 0.69 6.71 1.42
N MET A 88 1.68 6.37 2.25
CA MET A 88 3.04 6.11 1.75
C MET A 88 3.17 4.76 1.07
N TYR A 89 2.28 3.82 1.38
CA TYR A 89 2.34 2.47 0.85
C TYR A 89 1.01 2.04 0.25
N ALA A 90 1.08 1.32 -0.84
CA ALA A 90 -0.01 0.52 -1.36
C ALA A 90 0.37 -0.94 -1.14
N LEU A 91 -0.51 -1.71 -0.50
CA LEU A 91 -0.28 -3.13 -0.29
C LEU A 91 -1.25 -3.92 -1.14
N CYS A 92 -0.75 -4.98 -1.76
CA CYS A 92 -1.58 -5.92 -2.51
C CYS A 92 -1.41 -7.29 -1.86
N VAL A 93 -2.48 -7.81 -1.30
CA VAL A 93 -2.46 -9.10 -0.62
C VAL A 93 -3.36 -10.05 -1.39
N ASP A 94 -2.77 -11.10 -1.94
CA ASP A 94 -3.51 -12.11 -2.71
C ASP A 94 -4.50 -12.85 -1.81
N ASN A 95 -5.72 -12.97 -2.28
CA ASN A 95 -6.80 -13.64 -1.56
C ASN A 95 -7.61 -14.56 -2.51
N GLY A 96 -6.91 -15.33 -3.32
CA GLY A 96 -7.52 -16.36 -4.17
C GLY A 96 -8.46 -15.83 -5.25
N GLY A 97 -7.96 -15.24 -6.30
CA GLY A 97 -8.75 -14.67 -7.41
C GLY A 97 -9.17 -13.23 -7.21
N GLU A 98 -9.13 -12.78 -5.97
CA GLU A 98 -9.27 -11.38 -5.59
C GLU A 98 -8.00 -10.97 -4.85
N PHE A 99 -7.82 -9.69 -4.62
CA PHE A 99 -6.76 -9.21 -3.76
C PHE A 99 -7.27 -8.08 -2.88
N GLN A 100 -6.69 -7.98 -1.70
CA GLN A 100 -6.92 -6.83 -0.85
C GLN A 100 -5.96 -5.74 -1.31
N TYR A 101 -6.50 -4.59 -1.61
CA TYR A 101 -5.71 -3.42 -1.97
C TYR A 101 -5.78 -2.40 -0.84
N TRP A 102 -4.63 -2.14 -0.25
CA TRP A 102 -4.53 -1.31 0.95
C TRP A 102 -3.90 0.04 0.64
N ILE A 103 -4.42 1.06 1.29
CA ILE A 103 -3.73 2.34 1.46
C ILE A 103 -3.21 2.33 2.89
N ALA A 104 -1.90 2.40 3.06
CA ALA A 104 -1.29 2.10 4.35
C ALA A 104 -0.06 2.95 4.64
N GLY A 105 0.34 2.89 5.89
CA GLY A 105 1.60 3.42 6.39
C GLY A 105 2.21 2.44 7.37
N GLU A 106 3.48 2.60 7.67
CA GLU A 106 4.14 1.78 8.68
C GLU A 106 3.59 2.12 10.06
N TYR A 107 3.16 1.10 10.79
CA TYR A 107 2.54 1.29 12.09
C TYR A 107 3.55 1.78 13.13
N LYS A 108 3.25 2.90 13.76
CA LYS A 108 4.12 3.52 14.77
C LYS A 108 3.69 3.23 16.21
N GLY A 109 2.68 2.41 16.40
CA GLY A 109 2.05 2.16 17.68
C GLY A 109 0.83 3.04 17.89
N GLY A 110 0.14 2.84 18.99
CA GLY A 110 -1.05 3.62 19.30
C GLY A 110 -2.34 2.93 18.89
N SER A 111 -3.45 3.62 19.05
CA SER A 111 -4.76 3.07 18.78
C SER A 111 -5.04 2.95 17.28
N VAL A 112 -5.83 1.95 16.94
CA VAL A 112 -6.29 1.72 15.56
C VAL A 112 -7.73 2.22 15.47
N PRO A 113 -8.01 3.26 14.69
CA PRO A 113 -9.38 3.77 14.60
C PRO A 113 -10.30 2.81 13.87
N ASP A 114 -11.61 3.00 14.05
CA ASP A 114 -12.62 2.18 13.37
C ASP A 114 -12.44 2.25 11.85
N GLY A 115 -12.60 1.11 11.21
CA GLY A 115 -12.43 0.99 9.76
C GLY A 115 -10.99 0.78 9.32
N PHE A 116 -10.04 0.90 10.23
CA PHE A 116 -8.62 0.65 9.93
C PHE A 116 -8.22 -0.71 10.49
N SER A 117 -7.19 -1.29 9.91
CA SER A 117 -6.69 -2.60 10.29
C SER A 117 -5.17 -2.61 10.29
N LEU A 118 -4.61 -3.58 10.97
CA LEU A 118 -3.18 -3.85 10.95
C LEU A 118 -2.91 -5.05 10.05
N TYR A 119 -1.80 -5.01 9.35
CA TYR A 119 -1.30 -6.14 8.58
C TYR A 119 0.20 -6.29 8.81
N SER A 120 0.61 -7.48 9.21
CA SER A 120 2.01 -7.78 9.49
C SER A 120 2.57 -8.72 8.45
N PHE A 121 3.72 -8.35 7.89
CA PHE A 121 4.51 -9.24 7.05
C PHE A 121 5.57 -9.89 7.92
N PRO A 122 5.68 -11.22 7.87
CA PRO A 122 6.69 -11.90 8.66
C PRO A 122 8.09 -11.56 8.17
N GLU A 123 9.07 -11.80 9.03
CA GLU A 123 10.46 -11.70 8.66
C GLU A 123 10.75 -12.52 7.42
N SER A 124 11.31 -11.90 6.40
CA SER A 124 11.49 -12.54 5.09
C SER A 124 12.46 -11.79 4.20
N GLU A 125 12.88 -12.45 3.14
CA GLU A 125 13.60 -11.79 2.06
C GLU A 125 12.62 -11.09 1.13
N TRP A 126 12.95 -9.89 0.73
CA TRP A 126 12.14 -9.06 -0.15
C TRP A 126 12.89 -8.77 -1.45
N ALA A 127 12.18 -8.83 -2.54
CA ALA A 127 12.65 -8.31 -3.81
C ALA A 127 12.16 -6.88 -3.97
N LEU A 128 13.08 -5.94 -4.12
CA LEU A 128 12.77 -4.53 -4.29
C LEU A 128 13.03 -4.12 -5.72
N PHE A 129 11.98 -3.69 -6.39
CA PHE A 129 12.06 -3.17 -7.76
C PHE A 129 11.87 -1.67 -7.71
N SER A 130 12.87 -0.93 -8.17
CA SER A 130 12.74 0.52 -8.32
C SER A 130 12.35 0.82 -9.76
N THR A 131 11.30 1.60 -9.94
CA THR A 131 10.76 1.92 -11.24
C THR A 131 10.76 3.42 -11.48
N LYS A 132 10.74 3.81 -12.75
CA LYS A 132 10.64 5.18 -13.18
C LYS A 132 9.17 5.54 -13.35
N GLY A 133 8.78 6.74 -12.91
CA GLY A 133 7.46 7.27 -13.17
C GLY A 133 6.67 7.62 -11.92
N PRO A 134 5.56 8.33 -12.08
CA PRO A 134 4.74 8.80 -10.97
C PRO A 134 3.70 7.79 -10.48
N SER A 135 3.57 6.66 -11.16
CA SER A 135 2.49 5.72 -10.87
C SER A 135 2.78 4.84 -9.67
N LEU A 136 1.91 4.89 -8.66
CA LEU A 136 1.90 3.96 -7.53
C LEU A 136 1.02 2.75 -7.80
N LEU A 137 0.51 2.60 -9.02
CA LEU A 137 -0.46 1.57 -9.36
C LEU A 137 0.26 0.31 -9.81
N PRO A 138 0.18 -0.78 -9.03
CA PRO A 138 0.93 -1.99 -9.35
C PRO A 138 0.48 -2.70 -10.62
N PHE A 139 -0.71 -2.42 -11.12
CA PHE A 139 -1.28 -3.10 -12.29
C PHE A 139 -1.35 -2.22 -13.53
N ARG A 140 -0.74 -1.06 -13.50
CA ARG A 140 -0.76 -0.17 -14.65
C ARG A 140 0.26 -0.61 -15.68
N ASN A 141 -0.22 -0.78 -16.89
CA ASN A 141 0.64 -1.13 -18.03
C ASN A 141 1.42 0.05 -18.55
#